data_16c3c0bca73b5f749994c18196e671b9
#
_entry.id   16c3c0bca73b5f749994c18196e671b9
#
_cell.length_a   1.000
_cell.length_b   1.000
_cell.length_c   1.000
_cell.angle_alpha   90.00
_cell.angle_beta   90.00
_cell.angle_gamma   90.00
#
_symmetry.space_group_name_H-M   'P 1'
#
loop_
_entity.id
_entity.type
_entity.pdbx_description
1 polymer ?
#
loop_
_entity_poly.entity_id
_entity_poly.type
_entity_poly.pdbx_seq_one_letter_code
_entity_poly.pdbx_strand_id
1 'polypeptide(L)'
;MFEIKMTVFCMSLSVLLGFFSIQTKAEREVNVATWGTPIQSTTAYGWIATNALDGSSSTCTHTQTQTDPWWMLDLMKTYSVNRVTITNRLDCPERINGAEIRIGNNSLHLFSNPICATVSSIPGGATSSYSCAGLTGRYVIVDIRGLSMILTLCEVGVYVTFTGNLATDKTVTQSSTDTVWYAEQAIDFNPGFALAWPACSSTYSQTNPWWRLDLGSVYRVNRVVVTNRLDCCPERINGAEIHIGNSLENDGNNNPICAVISSIPAGASSTFTCNDMQGRYVNLFIPGDSKILTLCEVEVYGEGPVLKKTFVKLNLKSSSSLSEPAMIAQLLSQLRSALEERGFSDMTLQWTQPPKKEVMRKESSPAQCAARKR
;
A
#
# COMPACT_ATOMS: atom_id res chain seq x y z
N MET A 1 17.22 -41.71 -12.96
CA MET A 1 15.88 -41.73 -12.38
C MET A 1 16.02 -41.68 -10.86
N PHE A 2 15.60 -40.61 -10.23
CA PHE A 2 15.70 -40.47 -8.77
C PHE A 2 14.38 -40.81 -8.12
N GLU A 3 14.38 -41.71 -7.19
CA GLU A 3 13.22 -42.03 -6.36
C GLU A 3 13.28 -41.22 -5.05
N ILE A 4 12.33 -40.27 -4.89
CA ILE A 4 12.25 -39.39 -3.71
C ILE A 4 11.19 -39.94 -2.76
N LYS A 5 11.61 -40.49 -1.61
CA LYS A 5 10.68 -40.77 -0.51
C LYS A 5 10.71 -39.62 0.50
N MET A 6 9.59 -38.92 0.63
CA MET A 6 9.42 -37.78 1.53
C MET A 6 8.72 -38.22 2.82
N THR A 7 9.37 -38.05 3.97
CA THR A 7 8.76 -38.24 5.29
C THR A 7 8.74 -36.90 6.02
N VAL A 8 7.56 -36.36 6.28
CA VAL A 8 7.38 -35.06 6.97
C VAL A 8 7.30 -35.35 8.49
N PHE A 9 8.25 -34.81 9.25
CA PHE A 9 8.18 -34.75 10.72
C PHE A 9 8.00 -33.29 11.14
N CYS A 10 6.91 -32.98 11.82
CA CYS A 10 6.68 -31.70 12.46
C CYS A 10 7.35 -31.71 13.85
N MET A 11 8.50 -31.04 13.99
CA MET A 11 9.10 -30.73 15.30
C MET A 11 9.37 -29.23 15.37
N SER A 12 8.73 -28.57 16.34
CA SER A 12 9.05 -27.19 16.71
C SER A 12 10.32 -27.17 17.56
N LEU A 13 11.42 -26.68 16.99
CA LEU A 13 12.62 -26.34 17.76
C LEU A 13 13.01 -24.92 17.41
N SER A 14 12.83 -24.00 18.36
CA SER A 14 13.22 -22.59 18.26
C SER A 14 14.73 -22.48 18.36
N VAL A 15 15.40 -22.17 17.23
CA VAL A 15 16.77 -21.67 17.22
C VAL A 15 16.73 -20.25 16.67
N LEU A 16 16.95 -19.27 17.56
CA LEU A 16 17.17 -17.87 17.19
C LEU A 16 18.50 -17.78 16.41
N LEU A 17 18.40 -17.63 15.10
CA LEU A 17 19.43 -16.97 14.30
C LEU A 17 18.78 -15.76 13.66
N GLY A 18 19.13 -14.59 14.19
CA GLY A 18 18.65 -13.30 13.69
C GLY A 18 19.20 -13.07 12.28
N PHE A 19 18.34 -13.29 11.27
CA PHE A 19 18.51 -12.68 9.98
C PHE A 19 17.64 -11.43 9.99
N PHE A 20 18.26 -10.25 10.02
CA PHE A 20 17.62 -9.00 9.62
C PHE A 20 17.30 -9.13 8.13
N SER A 21 16.10 -9.58 7.78
CA SER A 21 15.56 -9.25 6.47
C SER A 21 15.23 -7.75 6.53
N ILE A 22 15.99 -6.95 5.82
CA ILE A 22 15.58 -5.58 5.51
C ILE A 22 14.32 -5.73 4.68
N GLN A 23 13.16 -5.66 5.34
CA GLN A 23 11.91 -5.46 4.64
C GLN A 23 11.96 -4.06 4.05
N THR A 24 12.11 -3.96 2.75
CA THR A 24 11.77 -2.73 2.05
C THR A 24 10.26 -2.54 2.27
N LYS A 25 9.90 -1.60 3.18
CA LYS A 25 8.50 -1.17 3.29
C LYS A 25 8.08 -0.71 1.91
N ALA A 26 6.92 -1.17 1.44
CA ALA A 26 6.35 -0.65 0.22
C ALA A 26 6.22 0.87 0.38
N GLU A 27 6.93 1.62 -0.45
CA GLU A 27 6.91 3.07 -0.48
C GLU A 27 6.31 3.49 -1.81
N ARG A 28 5.25 4.29 -1.76
CA ARG A 28 4.63 4.84 -2.95
C ARG A 28 4.50 6.34 -2.82
N GLU A 29 5.09 7.06 -3.76
CA GLU A 29 4.90 8.50 -3.88
C GLU A 29 3.66 8.77 -4.75
N VAL A 30 2.71 9.52 -4.21
CA VAL A 30 1.43 9.82 -4.83
C VAL A 30 1.22 11.32 -4.92
N ASN A 31 0.71 11.81 -6.07
CA ASN A 31 0.27 13.18 -6.20
C ASN A 31 -1.12 13.34 -5.58
N VAL A 32 -1.19 13.98 -4.42
CA VAL A 32 -2.43 14.21 -3.66
C VAL A 32 -3.13 15.53 -4.04
N ALA A 33 -2.55 16.33 -4.93
CA ALA A 33 -3.06 17.66 -5.26
C ALA A 33 -4.48 17.60 -5.83
N THR A 34 -4.77 16.61 -6.70
CA THR A 34 -6.07 16.44 -7.35
C THR A 34 -7.19 16.04 -6.39
N TRP A 35 -6.86 15.65 -5.15
CA TRP A 35 -7.85 15.31 -4.12
C TRP A 35 -8.25 16.52 -3.26
N GLY A 36 -7.56 17.62 -3.42
CA GLY A 36 -7.79 18.85 -2.66
C GLY A 36 -8.71 19.84 -3.37
N THR A 37 -9.02 20.92 -2.67
CA THR A 37 -9.84 22.03 -3.18
C THR A 37 -9.00 23.29 -3.29
N PRO A 38 -8.73 23.78 -4.51
CA PRO A 38 -7.92 24.97 -4.72
C PRO A 38 -8.77 26.24 -4.67
N ILE A 39 -8.20 27.30 -4.15
CA ILE A 39 -8.72 28.68 -4.23
C ILE A 39 -7.58 29.65 -4.54
N GLN A 40 -7.92 30.83 -5.02
CA GLN A 40 -6.93 31.90 -5.28
C GLN A 40 -7.44 33.26 -4.83
N SER A 41 -6.53 34.17 -4.59
CA SER A 41 -6.82 35.50 -4.03
C SER A 41 -7.76 36.34 -4.89
N THR A 42 -7.62 36.29 -6.22
CA THR A 42 -8.50 36.92 -7.22
C THR A 42 -8.46 36.13 -8.52
N THR A 43 -9.44 36.34 -9.39
CA THR A 43 -9.48 35.69 -10.70
C THR A 43 -9.56 36.73 -11.81
N ALA A 44 -8.65 36.62 -12.79
CA ALA A 44 -8.68 37.39 -14.00
C ALA A 44 -9.05 36.51 -15.20
N TYR A 45 -9.77 37.06 -16.17
CA TYR A 45 -10.09 36.42 -17.45
C TYR A 45 -10.81 35.06 -17.37
N GLY A 46 -11.39 34.71 -16.23
CA GLY A 46 -12.00 33.40 -16.01
C GLY A 46 -10.99 32.25 -15.77
N TRP A 47 -9.73 32.56 -15.50
CA TRP A 47 -8.67 31.58 -15.23
C TRP A 47 -8.66 31.22 -13.75
N ILE A 48 -9.49 30.25 -13.42
CA ILE A 48 -9.82 29.84 -12.04
C ILE A 48 -8.76 28.97 -11.39
N ALA A 49 -8.82 28.83 -10.08
CA ALA A 49 -7.82 28.10 -9.27
C ALA A 49 -7.67 26.62 -9.66
N THR A 50 -8.75 25.98 -10.13
CA THR A 50 -8.76 24.58 -10.55
C THR A 50 -7.95 24.30 -11.81
N ASN A 51 -7.64 25.32 -12.63
CA ASN A 51 -6.81 25.16 -13.81
C ASN A 51 -5.36 24.71 -13.49
N ALA A 52 -4.93 24.82 -12.24
CA ALA A 52 -3.63 24.29 -11.81
C ALA A 52 -3.67 22.79 -11.44
N LEU A 53 -4.81 22.12 -11.58
CA LEU A 53 -5.01 20.71 -11.20
C LEU A 53 -5.79 19.92 -12.27
N ASP A 54 -5.96 20.46 -13.47
CA ASP A 54 -6.79 19.86 -14.52
C ASP A 54 -6.02 18.88 -15.43
N GLY A 55 -4.73 18.70 -15.20
CA GLY A 55 -3.86 17.81 -15.96
C GLY A 55 -3.41 18.41 -17.31
N SER A 56 -3.66 19.70 -17.55
CA SER A 56 -3.33 20.39 -18.80
C SER A 56 -2.33 21.51 -18.59
N SER A 57 -1.13 21.37 -19.13
CA SER A 57 -0.14 22.47 -19.15
C SER A 57 -0.52 23.66 -20.03
N SER A 58 -1.61 23.57 -20.80
CA SER A 58 -2.10 24.65 -21.66
C SER A 58 -3.15 25.56 -20.99
N THR A 59 -3.72 25.11 -19.88
CA THR A 59 -4.61 25.89 -19.01
C THR A 59 -3.85 26.36 -17.79
N CYS A 60 -4.11 27.57 -17.32
CA CYS A 60 -3.41 28.12 -16.16
C CYS A 60 -4.39 28.89 -15.25
N THR A 61 -3.99 29.09 -14.01
CA THR A 61 -4.61 30.07 -13.11
C THR A 61 -4.13 31.48 -13.44
N HIS A 62 -4.88 32.50 -13.08
CA HIS A 62 -4.44 33.89 -13.23
C HIS A 62 -5.10 34.78 -12.18
N THR A 63 -4.31 35.38 -11.31
CA THR A 63 -4.80 36.42 -10.40
C THR A 63 -4.90 37.77 -11.13
N GLN A 64 -5.70 38.69 -10.62
CA GLN A 64 -5.59 40.11 -11.03
C GLN A 64 -4.25 40.67 -10.56
N THR A 65 -3.86 41.82 -11.13
CA THR A 65 -2.74 42.60 -10.59
C THR A 65 -3.10 43.12 -9.23
N GLN A 66 -2.39 42.70 -8.21
CA GLN A 66 -2.68 43.03 -6.81
C GLN A 66 -1.43 42.97 -5.91
N THR A 67 -1.59 43.39 -4.66
CA THR A 67 -0.57 43.19 -3.63
C THR A 67 -0.65 41.78 -3.13
N ASP A 68 0.51 41.09 -3.03
CA ASP A 68 0.66 39.76 -2.46
C ASP A 68 -0.35 38.71 -2.98
N PRO A 69 -0.45 38.44 -4.32
CA PRO A 69 -1.33 37.41 -4.84
C PRO A 69 -0.91 36.03 -4.36
N TRP A 70 -1.91 35.14 -4.19
CA TRP A 70 -1.70 33.78 -3.74
C TRP A 70 -2.69 32.80 -4.41
N TRP A 71 -2.26 31.56 -4.46
CA TRP A 71 -3.05 30.37 -4.74
C TRP A 71 -2.87 29.39 -3.58
N MET A 72 -3.94 28.75 -3.12
CA MET A 72 -3.92 27.81 -1.99
C MET A 72 -4.70 26.56 -2.34
N LEU A 73 -4.15 25.42 -1.98
CA LEU A 73 -4.77 24.11 -2.05
C LEU A 73 -5.08 23.59 -0.64
N ASP A 74 -6.34 23.34 -0.32
CA ASP A 74 -6.75 22.60 0.86
C ASP A 74 -6.70 21.11 0.55
N LEU A 75 -5.77 20.37 1.13
CA LEU A 75 -5.62 18.92 0.97
C LEU A 75 -6.66 18.13 1.78
N MET A 76 -7.58 18.80 2.48
CA MET A 76 -8.66 18.27 3.30
C MET A 76 -8.21 17.49 4.55
N LYS A 77 -6.98 17.01 4.60
CA LYS A 77 -6.31 16.45 5.78
C LYS A 77 -4.82 16.84 5.80
N THR A 78 -4.18 16.66 6.94
CA THR A 78 -2.75 16.93 7.09
C THR A 78 -1.92 15.80 6.49
N TYR A 79 -0.96 16.16 5.65
CA TYR A 79 0.02 15.26 5.03
C TYR A 79 1.45 15.68 5.36
N SER A 80 2.37 14.73 5.31
CA SER A 80 3.82 14.98 5.26
C SER A 80 4.23 15.10 3.79
N VAL A 81 4.41 16.32 3.31
CA VAL A 81 4.67 16.62 1.90
C VAL A 81 6.17 16.49 1.60
N ASN A 82 6.51 15.56 0.69
CA ASN A 82 7.90 15.33 0.27
C ASN A 82 8.37 16.37 -0.72
N ARG A 83 7.54 16.67 -1.73
CA ARG A 83 7.87 17.64 -2.78
C ARG A 83 6.63 18.27 -3.39
N VAL A 84 6.81 19.44 -3.99
CA VAL A 84 5.83 20.15 -4.79
C VAL A 84 6.39 20.36 -6.20
N THR A 85 5.58 20.17 -7.23
CA THR A 85 5.93 20.52 -8.61
C THR A 85 5.10 21.68 -9.09
N ILE A 86 5.69 22.56 -9.89
CA ILE A 86 4.99 23.68 -10.54
C ILE A 86 5.32 23.68 -12.02
N THR A 87 4.30 23.67 -12.87
CA THR A 87 4.42 23.93 -14.32
C THR A 87 4.13 25.39 -14.57
N ASN A 88 5.10 26.07 -15.16
CA ASN A 88 5.00 27.49 -15.42
C ASN A 88 4.30 27.78 -16.75
N ARG A 89 3.70 28.95 -16.84
CA ARG A 89 3.11 29.46 -18.07
C ARG A 89 4.15 29.65 -19.18
N LEU A 90 3.79 29.35 -20.41
CA LEU A 90 4.69 29.47 -21.56
C LEU A 90 5.10 30.92 -21.84
N ASP A 91 4.13 31.81 -21.85
CA ASP A 91 4.31 33.26 -22.02
C ASP A 91 4.36 33.96 -20.65
N CYS A 92 5.19 34.99 -20.52
CA CYS A 92 5.46 35.72 -19.26
C CYS A 92 5.98 34.80 -18.12
N PRO A 93 7.04 34.00 -18.36
CA PRO A 93 7.53 33.05 -17.36
C PRO A 93 8.13 33.71 -16.11
N GLU A 94 8.50 35.01 -16.20
CA GLU A 94 9.06 35.76 -15.09
C GLU A 94 8.08 36.01 -13.94
N ARG A 95 6.75 35.87 -14.18
CA ARG A 95 5.72 36.09 -13.15
C ARG A 95 5.78 35.16 -11.94
N ILE A 96 6.43 34.00 -12.10
CA ILE A 96 6.61 33.04 -10.99
C ILE A 96 7.88 33.32 -10.16
N ASN A 97 8.77 34.20 -10.66
CA ASN A 97 10.05 34.44 -10.00
C ASN A 97 9.86 35.10 -8.62
N GLY A 98 10.48 34.51 -7.62
CA GLY A 98 10.35 34.94 -6.24
C GLY A 98 9.10 34.40 -5.52
N ALA A 99 8.29 33.57 -6.16
CA ALA A 99 7.17 32.91 -5.48
C ALA A 99 7.66 32.00 -4.35
N GLU A 100 6.92 31.98 -3.25
CA GLU A 100 7.16 31.12 -2.11
C GLU A 100 6.16 29.98 -2.07
N ILE A 101 6.64 28.75 -1.87
CA ILE A 101 5.84 27.56 -1.64
C ILE A 101 5.78 27.34 -0.15
N ARG A 102 4.60 27.40 0.45
CA ARG A 102 4.38 27.22 1.89
C ARG A 102 3.51 26.02 2.18
N ILE A 103 3.79 25.35 3.29
CA ILE A 103 3.03 24.18 3.75
C ILE A 103 2.76 24.33 5.24
N GLY A 104 1.49 24.19 5.66
CA GLY A 104 1.13 24.29 7.07
C GLY A 104 -0.37 24.10 7.32
N ASN A 105 -0.81 24.48 8.52
CA ASN A 105 -2.19 24.25 8.98
C ASN A 105 -2.98 25.55 9.19
N ASN A 106 -2.40 26.70 8.87
CA ASN A 106 -3.04 28.00 9.09
C ASN A 106 -3.70 28.50 7.80
N SER A 107 -5.03 28.46 7.76
CA SER A 107 -5.84 28.95 6.63
C SER A 107 -6.19 30.44 6.73
N LEU A 108 -6.03 31.06 7.90
CA LEU A 108 -6.36 32.48 8.13
C LEU A 108 -5.16 33.38 7.89
N HIS A 109 -3.97 32.92 8.28
CA HIS A 109 -2.71 33.66 8.12
C HIS A 109 -1.78 32.87 7.20
N LEU A 110 -2.09 32.85 5.89
CA LEU A 110 -1.43 32.01 4.89
C LEU A 110 0.09 32.15 4.92
N PHE A 111 0.57 33.39 5.01
CA PHE A 111 1.99 33.73 4.98
C PHE A 111 2.75 33.40 6.26
N SER A 112 2.07 32.96 7.33
CA SER A 112 2.71 32.45 8.54
C SER A 112 3.08 30.96 8.46
N ASN A 113 2.61 30.25 7.42
CA ASN A 113 2.96 28.86 7.21
C ASN A 113 4.45 28.75 6.81
N PRO A 114 5.13 27.67 7.22
CA PRO A 114 6.53 27.43 6.88
C PRO A 114 6.78 27.41 5.37
N ILE A 115 7.91 28.00 4.95
CA ILE A 115 8.34 27.97 3.55
C ILE A 115 9.00 26.61 3.25
N CYS A 116 8.50 25.92 2.25
CA CYS A 116 9.14 24.75 1.66
C CYS A 116 10.30 25.18 0.75
N ALA A 117 10.02 26.10 -0.18
CA ALA A 117 11.00 26.60 -1.14
C ALA A 117 10.62 27.98 -1.67
N THR A 118 11.61 28.70 -2.21
CA THR A 118 11.42 29.91 -3.00
C THR A 118 11.77 29.60 -4.45
N VAL A 119 10.89 29.97 -5.37
CA VAL A 119 11.06 29.77 -6.80
C VAL A 119 12.01 30.84 -7.36
N SER A 120 13.20 30.46 -7.79
CA SER A 120 14.13 31.40 -8.43
C SER A 120 13.69 31.76 -9.83
N SER A 121 13.45 30.74 -10.67
CA SER A 121 12.87 30.87 -12.01
C SER A 121 12.43 29.49 -12.50
N ILE A 122 11.42 29.48 -13.37
CA ILE A 122 11.00 28.29 -14.13
C ILE A 122 10.86 28.73 -15.59
N PRO A 123 11.54 28.11 -16.57
CA PRO A 123 11.36 28.44 -17.96
C PRO A 123 9.90 28.29 -18.41
N GLY A 124 9.50 29.06 -19.44
CA GLY A 124 8.15 29.00 -19.97
C GLY A 124 7.75 27.60 -20.43
N GLY A 125 6.62 27.11 -19.96
CA GLY A 125 6.09 25.77 -20.22
C GLY A 125 6.82 24.63 -19.50
N ALA A 126 7.88 24.91 -18.74
CA ALA A 126 8.61 23.90 -18.01
C ALA A 126 8.01 23.59 -16.64
N THR A 127 8.29 22.39 -16.13
CA THR A 127 7.95 21.96 -14.77
C THR A 127 9.20 21.88 -13.91
N SER A 128 9.15 22.48 -12.73
CA SER A 128 10.20 22.38 -11.71
C SER A 128 9.69 21.67 -10.48
N SER A 129 10.60 20.97 -9.79
CA SER A 129 10.30 20.19 -8.58
C SER A 129 11.06 20.75 -7.38
N TYR A 130 10.38 20.91 -6.27
CA TYR A 130 10.89 21.49 -5.02
C TYR A 130 10.74 20.49 -3.89
N SER A 131 11.86 20.11 -3.25
CA SER A 131 11.83 19.23 -2.08
C SER A 131 11.33 19.99 -0.86
N CYS A 132 10.32 19.45 -0.20
CA CYS A 132 9.76 20.01 1.03
C CYS A 132 10.17 19.24 2.29
N ALA A 133 11.02 18.21 2.15
CA ALA A 133 11.62 17.45 3.23
C ALA A 133 10.61 16.92 4.28
N GLY A 134 9.40 16.59 3.85
CA GLY A 134 8.36 16.07 4.73
C GLY A 134 7.68 17.13 5.60
N LEU A 135 7.67 18.39 5.19
CA LEU A 135 6.90 19.43 5.89
C LEU A 135 5.44 19.00 6.03
N THR A 136 4.92 19.13 7.26
CA THR A 136 3.57 18.65 7.59
C THR A 136 2.57 19.79 7.53
N GLY A 137 1.49 19.59 6.75
CA GLY A 137 0.42 20.59 6.63
C GLY A 137 -0.79 20.08 5.86
N ARG A 138 -1.91 20.77 6.08
CA ARG A 138 -3.15 20.61 5.32
C ARG A 138 -3.22 21.52 4.10
N TYR A 139 -2.59 22.70 4.20
CA TYR A 139 -2.63 23.71 3.15
C TYR A 139 -1.29 23.81 2.45
N VAL A 140 -1.32 23.82 1.10
CA VAL A 140 -0.19 24.15 0.25
C VAL A 140 -0.50 25.50 -0.39
N ILE A 141 0.37 26.48 -0.19
CA ILE A 141 0.19 27.84 -0.66
C ILE A 141 1.34 28.18 -1.60
N VAL A 142 1.02 28.82 -2.72
CA VAL A 142 1.99 29.48 -3.59
C VAL A 142 1.66 30.97 -3.58
N ASP A 143 2.57 31.83 -3.14
CA ASP A 143 2.37 33.26 -3.05
C ASP A 143 3.55 34.04 -3.61
N ILE A 144 3.30 35.26 -4.07
CA ILE A 144 4.35 36.22 -4.47
C ILE A 144 4.18 37.50 -3.66
N ARG A 145 5.23 37.87 -2.96
CA ARG A 145 5.21 39.09 -2.13
C ARG A 145 5.56 40.31 -2.98
N GLY A 146 4.79 41.39 -2.82
CA GLY A 146 5.06 42.67 -3.48
C GLY A 146 3.83 43.39 -3.97
N LEU A 147 4.04 44.61 -4.43
CA LEU A 147 2.99 45.46 -5.00
C LEU A 147 2.82 45.15 -6.50
N SER A 148 1.58 45.22 -7.00
CA SER A 148 1.26 45.08 -8.43
C SER A 148 1.77 43.77 -9.07
N MET A 149 1.69 42.66 -8.31
CA MET A 149 2.10 41.35 -8.75
C MET A 149 0.94 40.58 -9.41
N ILE A 150 1.29 39.63 -10.26
CA ILE A 150 0.36 38.67 -10.89
C ILE A 150 0.93 37.27 -10.65
N LEU A 151 0.12 36.33 -10.16
CA LEU A 151 0.48 34.93 -10.04
C LEU A 151 -0.24 34.11 -11.13
N THR A 152 0.53 33.27 -11.84
CA THR A 152 0.02 32.31 -12.82
C THR A 152 0.65 30.94 -12.59
N LEU A 153 -0.17 29.89 -12.55
CA LEU A 153 0.24 28.48 -12.38
C LEU A 153 -0.51 27.63 -13.39
N CYS A 154 0.16 26.78 -14.17
CA CYS A 154 -0.52 25.92 -15.15
C CYS A 154 -0.75 24.51 -14.59
N GLU A 155 0.19 23.97 -13.80
CA GLU A 155 -0.03 22.75 -13.04
C GLU A 155 0.72 22.80 -11.71
N VAL A 156 0.10 22.26 -10.67
CA VAL A 156 0.70 22.07 -9.34
C VAL A 156 0.52 20.64 -8.91
N GLY A 157 1.62 19.94 -8.67
CA GLY A 157 1.63 18.60 -8.04
C GLY A 157 2.09 18.68 -6.59
N VAL A 158 1.44 17.95 -5.70
CA VAL A 158 1.83 17.80 -4.30
C VAL A 158 2.05 16.33 -4.02
N TYR A 159 3.28 15.95 -3.67
CA TYR A 159 3.67 14.57 -3.57
C TYR A 159 3.94 14.16 -2.13
N VAL A 160 3.30 13.06 -1.75
CA VAL A 160 3.38 12.44 -0.43
C VAL A 160 3.84 10.99 -0.59
N THR A 161 4.74 10.54 0.27
CA THR A 161 5.14 9.13 0.28
C THR A 161 4.33 8.38 1.33
N PHE A 162 3.56 7.41 0.88
CA PHE A 162 2.89 6.45 1.75
C PHE A 162 3.82 5.28 2.03
N THR A 163 4.10 5.04 3.31
CA THR A 163 5.04 3.99 3.74
C THR A 163 4.36 2.98 4.64
N GLY A 164 4.63 1.70 4.37
CA GLY A 164 4.22 0.60 5.25
C GLY A 164 2.74 0.23 5.18
N ASN A 165 1.95 0.79 4.26
CA ASN A 165 0.60 0.31 4.00
C ASN A 165 0.66 -1.01 3.23
N LEU A 166 0.29 -2.11 3.88
CA LEU A 166 0.31 -3.47 3.31
C LEU A 166 -0.74 -3.67 2.21
N ALA A 167 -1.75 -2.79 2.10
CA ALA A 167 -2.78 -2.83 1.07
C ALA A 167 -2.28 -2.32 -0.30
N THR A 168 -1.13 -1.64 -0.33
CA THR A 168 -0.56 -1.08 -1.57
C THR A 168 -0.35 -2.16 -2.63
N ASP A 169 -0.91 -1.95 -3.84
CA ASP A 169 -0.80 -2.83 -5.00
C ASP A 169 -1.30 -4.28 -4.74
N LYS A 170 -2.22 -4.46 -3.81
CA LYS A 170 -2.83 -5.75 -3.48
C LYS A 170 -4.14 -5.98 -4.23
N THR A 171 -4.55 -7.23 -4.26
CA THR A 171 -5.82 -7.63 -4.89
C THR A 171 -6.97 -7.43 -3.92
N VAL A 172 -8.03 -6.80 -4.39
CA VAL A 172 -9.27 -6.61 -3.63
C VAL A 172 -10.46 -7.10 -4.41
N THR A 173 -11.49 -7.52 -3.69
CA THR A 173 -12.76 -7.98 -4.24
C THR A 173 -13.90 -7.52 -3.35
N GLN A 174 -15.10 -7.43 -3.88
CA GLN A 174 -16.30 -7.13 -3.09
C GLN A 174 -17.48 -7.97 -3.56
N SER A 175 -18.48 -8.11 -2.70
CA SER A 175 -19.65 -8.98 -2.91
C SER A 175 -20.50 -8.58 -4.12
N SER A 176 -20.54 -7.30 -4.42
CA SER A 176 -21.15 -6.73 -5.63
C SER A 176 -20.56 -5.34 -5.90
N THR A 177 -20.71 -4.84 -7.13
CA THR A 177 -20.18 -3.52 -7.50
C THR A 177 -21.31 -2.64 -8.01
N ASP A 178 -21.60 -1.57 -7.30
CA ASP A 178 -22.59 -0.58 -7.73
C ASP A 178 -22.01 0.28 -8.85
N THR A 179 -22.42 -0.02 -10.10
CA THR A 179 -22.00 0.68 -11.32
C THR A 179 -20.47 0.77 -11.49
N VAL A 180 -19.86 1.90 -11.16
CA VAL A 180 -18.43 2.22 -11.33
C VAL A 180 -17.66 2.30 -10.00
N TRP A 181 -18.27 1.87 -8.88
CA TRP A 181 -17.69 1.93 -7.54
C TRP A 181 -16.92 0.64 -7.22
N TYR A 182 -15.80 0.45 -7.90
CA TYR A 182 -14.99 -0.76 -7.84
C TYR A 182 -14.29 -0.94 -6.50
N ALA A 183 -13.95 -2.19 -6.17
CA ALA A 183 -13.28 -2.52 -4.90
C ALA A 183 -11.92 -1.83 -4.73
N GLU A 184 -11.20 -1.63 -5.84
CA GLU A 184 -9.85 -1.03 -5.90
C GLU A 184 -9.83 0.43 -5.44
N GLN A 185 -10.95 1.13 -5.54
CA GLN A 185 -11.06 2.52 -5.08
C GLN A 185 -10.95 2.67 -3.56
N ALA A 186 -11.05 1.57 -2.83
CA ALA A 186 -10.79 1.58 -1.39
C ALA A 186 -9.30 1.41 -1.02
N ILE A 187 -8.38 1.29 -1.99
CA ILE A 187 -6.93 1.17 -1.77
C ILE A 187 -6.10 2.01 -2.75
N ASP A 188 -6.71 3.00 -3.39
CA ASP A 188 -6.06 3.83 -4.42
C ASP A 188 -5.37 5.08 -3.85
N PHE A 189 -5.33 5.22 -2.53
CA PHE A 189 -4.87 6.36 -1.74
C PHE A 189 -5.74 7.61 -1.83
N ASN A 190 -6.82 7.59 -2.62
CA ASN A 190 -7.75 8.69 -2.76
C ASN A 190 -8.86 8.61 -1.69
N PRO A 191 -8.81 9.43 -0.64
CA PRO A 191 -9.79 9.36 0.44
C PRO A 191 -11.18 9.90 0.06
N GLY A 192 -11.41 10.19 -1.22
CA GLY A 192 -12.71 10.64 -1.73
C GLY A 192 -13.09 12.07 -1.36
N PHE A 193 -12.12 12.94 -1.09
CA PHE A 193 -12.37 14.32 -0.69
C PHE A 193 -12.71 15.24 -1.87
N ALA A 194 -12.21 14.95 -3.07
CA ALA A 194 -12.61 15.69 -4.26
C ALA A 194 -13.98 15.20 -4.74
N LEU A 195 -14.78 16.14 -5.25
CA LEU A 195 -16.08 15.85 -5.88
C LEU A 195 -15.95 15.08 -7.22
N ALA A 196 -14.75 14.63 -7.56
CA ALA A 196 -14.48 13.80 -8.73
C ALA A 196 -14.99 12.37 -8.46
N TRP A 197 -16.06 12.03 -9.10
CA TRP A 197 -16.75 10.74 -9.09
C TRP A 197 -16.05 9.70 -9.99
N PRO A 198 -15.96 8.43 -9.58
CA PRO A 198 -16.17 7.79 -8.27
C PRO A 198 -14.86 7.70 -7.48
N ALA A 199 -14.89 7.93 -6.16
CA ALA A 199 -13.71 7.95 -5.30
C ALA A 199 -13.76 6.96 -4.12
N CYS A 200 -14.74 6.06 -4.13
CA CYS A 200 -14.94 5.05 -3.09
C CYS A 200 -15.40 3.74 -3.73
N SER A 201 -15.23 2.61 -3.05
CA SER A 201 -15.90 1.38 -3.39
C SER A 201 -17.33 1.39 -2.84
N SER A 202 -18.28 0.73 -3.52
CA SER A 202 -19.65 0.56 -3.02
C SER A 202 -20.28 -0.72 -3.54
N THR A 203 -20.94 -1.45 -2.65
CA THR A 203 -21.79 -2.58 -3.01
C THR A 203 -23.20 -2.12 -3.37
N TYR A 204 -23.97 -2.96 -4.08
CA TYR A 204 -25.41 -2.81 -4.13
C TYR A 204 -26.03 -3.03 -2.74
N SER A 205 -27.31 -2.60 -2.56
CA SER A 205 -28.11 -3.00 -1.40
C SER A 205 -28.36 -4.50 -1.45
N GLN A 206 -27.82 -5.22 -0.50
CA GLN A 206 -27.90 -6.69 -0.42
C GLN A 206 -27.83 -7.19 1.02
N THR A 207 -28.06 -8.47 1.21
CA THR A 207 -27.81 -9.16 2.48
C THR A 207 -26.32 -9.39 2.65
N ASN A 208 -25.78 -9.00 3.80
CA ASN A 208 -24.42 -9.26 4.21
C ASN A 208 -23.35 -8.80 3.20
N PRO A 209 -23.33 -7.53 2.73
CA PRO A 209 -22.30 -7.06 1.82
C PRO A 209 -20.90 -7.09 2.46
N TRP A 210 -19.90 -7.41 1.66
CA TRP A 210 -18.51 -7.47 2.09
C TRP A 210 -17.53 -6.91 1.05
N TRP A 211 -16.39 -6.48 1.54
CA TRP A 211 -15.19 -6.12 0.79
C TRP A 211 -14.00 -6.85 1.39
N ARG A 212 -13.08 -7.36 0.57
CA ARG A 212 -11.94 -8.18 1.01
C ARG A 212 -10.66 -7.81 0.31
N LEU A 213 -9.60 -7.65 1.10
CA LEU A 213 -8.22 -7.49 0.68
C LEU A 213 -7.47 -8.82 0.83
N ASP A 214 -6.77 -9.25 -0.22
CA ASP A 214 -5.81 -10.35 -0.19
C ASP A 214 -4.38 -9.78 -0.10
N LEU A 215 -3.73 -9.94 1.04
CA LEU A 215 -2.36 -9.51 1.25
C LEU A 215 -1.32 -10.38 0.50
N GLY A 216 -1.76 -11.50 -0.11
CA GLY A 216 -0.91 -12.46 -0.83
C GLY A 216 -0.15 -13.43 0.08
N SER A 217 0.11 -13.05 1.32
CA SER A 217 0.78 -13.86 2.34
C SER A 217 0.22 -13.55 3.73
N VAL A 218 0.58 -14.38 4.72
CA VAL A 218 0.16 -14.14 6.11
C VAL A 218 1.01 -13.03 6.71
N TYR A 219 0.35 -11.99 7.21
CA TYR A 219 0.96 -10.88 7.96
C TYR A 219 0.45 -10.84 9.40
N ARG A 220 1.20 -10.17 10.28
CA ARG A 220 0.72 -9.74 11.59
C ARG A 220 0.14 -8.34 11.42
N VAL A 221 -1.18 -8.25 11.37
CA VAL A 221 -1.87 -6.98 11.19
C VAL A 221 -2.02 -6.28 12.53
N ASN A 222 -1.34 -5.14 12.68
CA ASN A 222 -1.36 -4.35 13.90
C ASN A 222 -2.56 -3.42 13.96
N ARG A 223 -2.86 -2.74 12.83
CA ARG A 223 -3.99 -1.81 12.74
C ARG A 223 -4.54 -1.73 11.32
N VAL A 224 -5.82 -1.37 11.24
CA VAL A 224 -6.53 -1.03 10.01
C VAL A 224 -7.06 0.40 10.14
N VAL A 225 -6.87 1.22 9.10
CA VAL A 225 -7.45 2.57 9.02
C VAL A 225 -8.52 2.56 7.95
N VAL A 226 -9.69 3.08 8.27
CA VAL A 226 -10.83 3.15 7.35
C VAL A 226 -11.28 4.59 7.20
N THR A 227 -11.39 5.07 5.97
CA THR A 227 -11.89 6.40 5.62
C THR A 227 -13.30 6.28 5.09
N ASN A 228 -14.21 7.05 5.70
CA ASN A 228 -15.63 7.05 5.35
C ASN A 228 -15.94 8.10 4.28
N ARG A 229 -17.03 7.90 3.59
CA ARG A 229 -17.53 8.76 2.53
C ARG A 229 -17.88 10.17 3.03
N LEU A 230 -17.50 11.20 2.27
CA LEU A 230 -17.69 12.61 2.66
C LEU A 230 -19.04 13.18 2.23
N ASP A 231 -19.46 12.89 1.00
CA ASP A 231 -20.55 13.60 0.31
C ASP A 231 -21.96 13.16 0.72
N CYS A 232 -22.12 11.88 1.14
CA CYS A 232 -23.41 11.39 1.65
C CYS A 232 -23.24 10.15 2.54
N CYS A 233 -24.34 9.88 3.25
CA CYS A 233 -24.66 8.55 3.78
C CYS A 233 -23.58 7.96 4.70
N PRO A 234 -23.00 8.73 5.64
CA PRO A 234 -21.90 8.25 6.49
C PRO A 234 -22.32 7.10 7.42
N GLU A 235 -23.61 6.92 7.64
CA GLU A 235 -24.16 5.85 8.47
C GLU A 235 -24.06 4.46 7.82
N ARG A 236 -23.82 4.36 6.52
CA ARG A 236 -23.71 3.06 5.81
C ARG A 236 -22.64 2.15 6.35
N ILE A 237 -21.57 2.71 6.94
CA ILE A 237 -20.47 1.95 7.53
C ILE A 237 -20.75 1.47 8.96
N ASN A 238 -21.83 1.98 9.61
CA ASN A 238 -22.11 1.65 10.99
C ASN A 238 -22.48 0.17 11.15
N GLY A 239 -21.81 -0.50 12.08
CA GLY A 239 -21.95 -1.93 12.32
C GLY A 239 -21.08 -2.79 11.42
N ALA A 240 -20.23 -2.21 10.57
CA ALA A 240 -19.26 -2.98 9.78
C ALA A 240 -18.25 -3.65 10.72
N GLU A 241 -17.91 -4.89 10.42
CA GLU A 241 -16.95 -5.71 11.15
C GLU A 241 -15.67 -5.84 10.33
N ILE A 242 -14.52 -5.71 10.99
CA ILE A 242 -13.20 -5.94 10.41
C ILE A 242 -12.74 -7.33 10.81
N HIS A 243 -12.64 -8.26 9.86
CA HIS A 243 -12.20 -9.63 10.07
C HIS A 243 -10.80 -9.86 9.49
N ILE A 244 -9.96 -10.59 10.22
CA ILE A 244 -8.59 -10.90 9.79
C ILE A 244 -8.33 -12.40 9.98
N GLY A 245 -7.89 -13.08 8.91
CA GLY A 245 -7.58 -14.51 8.99
C GLY A 245 -7.14 -15.12 7.67
N ASN A 246 -7.19 -16.44 7.60
CA ASN A 246 -6.67 -17.22 6.46
C ASN A 246 -7.75 -18.00 5.71
N SER A 247 -8.99 -17.99 6.17
CA SER A 247 -10.10 -18.75 5.59
C SER A 247 -10.83 -17.88 4.55
N LEU A 248 -11.28 -18.54 3.49
CA LEU A 248 -12.25 -18.01 2.52
C LEU A 248 -13.64 -18.59 2.73
N GLU A 249 -13.84 -19.38 3.78
CA GLU A 249 -15.15 -19.90 4.14
C GLU A 249 -16.11 -18.74 4.44
N ASN A 250 -17.33 -18.80 3.89
CA ASN A 250 -18.29 -17.70 3.92
C ASN A 250 -17.67 -16.37 3.46
N ASP A 251 -16.95 -16.40 2.34
CA ASP A 251 -16.23 -15.26 1.75
C ASP A 251 -15.18 -14.62 2.68
N GLY A 252 -14.73 -15.34 3.71
CA GLY A 252 -13.80 -14.84 4.73
C GLY A 252 -14.47 -14.18 5.93
N ASN A 253 -15.80 -14.10 5.96
CA ASN A 253 -16.57 -13.46 7.03
C ASN A 253 -16.60 -14.29 8.33
N ASN A 254 -16.13 -15.55 8.28
CA ASN A 254 -15.95 -16.40 9.47
C ASN A 254 -14.55 -16.23 10.11
N ASN A 255 -13.69 -15.40 9.56
CA ASN A 255 -12.40 -15.10 10.20
C ASN A 255 -12.63 -14.32 11.52
N PRO A 256 -11.66 -14.37 12.46
CA PRO A 256 -11.75 -13.62 13.71
C PRO A 256 -11.95 -12.10 13.51
N ILE A 257 -12.78 -11.50 14.37
CA ILE A 257 -13.06 -10.07 14.37
C ILE A 257 -11.92 -9.30 15.03
N CYS A 258 -11.38 -8.30 14.33
CA CYS A 258 -10.49 -7.30 14.90
C CYS A 258 -11.28 -6.21 15.64
N ALA A 259 -12.28 -5.66 14.97
CA ALA A 259 -13.09 -4.56 15.51
C ALA A 259 -14.47 -4.49 14.84
N VAL A 260 -15.40 -3.84 15.52
CA VAL A 260 -16.71 -3.43 14.98
C VAL A 260 -16.73 -1.90 14.89
N ILE A 261 -17.08 -1.37 13.74
CA ILE A 261 -17.15 0.07 13.48
C ILE A 261 -18.48 0.60 14.02
N SER A 262 -18.44 1.33 15.11
CA SER A 262 -19.67 1.96 15.65
C SER A 262 -20.14 3.11 14.77
N SER A 263 -19.24 4.01 14.39
CA SER A 263 -19.47 5.10 13.43
C SER A 263 -18.14 5.73 13.02
N ILE A 264 -18.10 6.29 11.82
CA ILE A 264 -17.03 7.17 11.35
C ILE A 264 -17.69 8.39 10.74
N PRO A 265 -17.39 9.63 11.17
CA PRO A 265 -17.97 10.83 10.58
C PRO A 265 -17.69 10.93 9.08
N ALA A 266 -18.51 11.68 8.35
CA ALA A 266 -18.33 11.91 6.92
C ALA A 266 -16.92 12.47 6.62
N GLY A 267 -16.20 11.85 5.67
CA GLY A 267 -14.84 12.23 5.27
C GLY A 267 -13.76 12.00 6.32
N ALA A 268 -14.12 11.44 7.48
CA ALA A 268 -13.14 11.14 8.52
C ALA A 268 -12.51 9.76 8.33
N SER A 269 -11.29 9.60 8.87
CA SER A 269 -10.62 8.31 8.99
C SER A 269 -10.60 7.87 10.45
N SER A 270 -10.84 6.59 10.71
CA SER A 270 -10.70 5.98 12.03
C SER A 270 -9.71 4.83 12.02
N THR A 271 -8.95 4.71 13.09
CA THR A 271 -7.93 3.67 13.27
C THR A 271 -8.42 2.60 14.23
N PHE A 272 -8.33 1.33 13.81
CA PHE A 272 -8.71 0.16 14.58
C PHE A 272 -7.48 -0.68 14.89
N THR A 273 -7.18 -0.88 16.17
CA THR A 273 -6.05 -1.70 16.61
C THR A 273 -6.43 -3.17 16.57
N CYS A 274 -5.66 -3.98 15.84
CA CYS A 274 -5.91 -5.41 15.63
C CYS A 274 -4.92 -6.33 16.39
N ASN A 275 -4.05 -5.77 17.25
CA ASN A 275 -3.19 -6.51 18.18
C ASN A 275 -2.40 -7.65 17.51
N ASP A 276 -1.77 -7.40 16.37
CA ASP A 276 -0.95 -8.34 15.61
C ASP A 276 -1.69 -9.62 15.18
N MET A 277 -2.99 -9.52 14.91
CA MET A 277 -3.76 -10.64 14.36
C MET A 277 -3.11 -11.15 13.08
N GLN A 278 -2.98 -12.48 12.99
CA GLN A 278 -2.36 -13.12 11.82
C GLN A 278 -3.39 -13.46 10.77
N GLY A 279 -3.19 -12.95 9.54
CA GLY A 279 -4.06 -13.27 8.42
C GLY A 279 -3.46 -12.88 7.08
N ARG A 280 -3.92 -13.59 6.04
CA ARG A 280 -3.73 -13.25 4.63
C ARG A 280 -4.85 -12.32 4.14
N TYR A 281 -6.05 -12.48 4.68
CA TYR A 281 -7.23 -11.74 4.25
C TYR A 281 -7.65 -10.73 5.32
N VAL A 282 -7.99 -9.53 4.88
CA VAL A 282 -8.65 -8.49 5.68
C VAL A 282 -10.01 -8.23 5.04
N ASN A 283 -11.09 -8.55 5.76
CA ASN A 283 -12.47 -8.37 5.30
C ASN A 283 -13.14 -7.23 6.06
N LEU A 284 -13.89 -6.40 5.34
CA LEU A 284 -14.89 -5.54 5.92
C LEU A 284 -16.27 -6.07 5.51
N PHE A 285 -17.14 -6.28 6.48
CA PHE A 285 -18.40 -6.97 6.31
C PHE A 285 -19.49 -6.29 7.15
N ILE A 286 -20.69 -6.10 6.59
CA ILE A 286 -21.83 -5.57 7.36
C ILE A 286 -22.92 -6.65 7.45
N PRO A 287 -23.19 -7.19 8.65
CA PRO A 287 -24.26 -8.16 8.83
C PRO A 287 -25.65 -7.53 8.65
N GLY A 288 -26.57 -8.29 8.07
CA GLY A 288 -27.99 -7.94 7.95
C GLY A 288 -28.46 -7.74 6.52
N ASP A 289 -29.77 -7.54 6.40
CA ASP A 289 -30.46 -7.37 5.13
C ASP A 289 -30.46 -5.93 4.65
N SER A 290 -30.52 -5.75 3.32
CA SER A 290 -30.63 -4.44 2.66
C SER A 290 -29.53 -3.45 3.08
N LYS A 291 -28.31 -3.95 3.27
CA LYS A 291 -27.13 -3.17 3.61
C LYS A 291 -26.36 -2.75 2.36
N ILE A 292 -25.69 -1.61 2.44
CA ILE A 292 -24.74 -1.11 1.44
C ILE A 292 -23.43 -0.88 2.18
N LEU A 293 -22.34 -1.46 1.70
CA LEU A 293 -20.99 -1.17 2.20
C LEU A 293 -20.31 -0.16 1.27
N THR A 294 -19.88 0.97 1.83
CA THR A 294 -19.14 2.00 1.10
C THR A 294 -17.84 2.30 1.83
N LEU A 295 -16.70 2.25 1.10
CA LEU A 295 -15.35 2.46 1.65
C LEU A 295 -14.58 3.39 0.71
N CYS A 296 -14.03 4.49 1.23
CA CYS A 296 -13.24 5.43 0.42
C CYS A 296 -11.74 5.20 0.53
N GLU A 297 -11.25 4.70 1.67
CA GLU A 297 -9.87 4.22 1.78
C GLU A 297 -9.76 3.21 2.92
N VAL A 298 -9.01 2.14 2.68
CA VAL A 298 -8.66 1.12 3.68
C VAL A 298 -7.15 0.94 3.67
N GLU A 299 -6.51 1.32 4.77
CA GLU A 299 -5.08 1.15 4.95
C GLU A 299 -4.83 0.04 5.98
N VAL A 300 -3.87 -0.84 5.71
CA VAL A 300 -3.52 -1.96 6.60
C VAL A 300 -2.06 -1.86 6.97
N TYR A 301 -1.78 -1.90 8.27
CA TYR A 301 -0.42 -1.80 8.78
C TYR A 301 -0.08 -2.98 9.68
N GLY A 302 1.16 -3.44 9.57
CA GLY A 302 1.63 -4.60 10.32
C GLY A 302 3.03 -5.03 9.94
N GLU A 303 3.37 -6.25 10.33
CA GLU A 303 4.67 -6.88 10.11
C GLU A 303 4.52 -8.21 9.35
N GLY A 304 5.47 -8.50 8.52
CA GLY A 304 5.48 -9.76 7.79
C GLY A 304 6.10 -9.64 6.39
N PRO A 305 5.99 -10.63 5.55
CA PRO A 305 5.16 -11.84 5.75
C PRO A 305 5.69 -12.77 6.87
N VAL A 306 4.76 -13.45 7.55
CA VAL A 306 5.09 -14.43 8.58
C VAL A 306 5.65 -15.69 7.90
N LEU A 307 6.96 -15.86 7.98
CA LEU A 307 7.62 -17.01 7.37
C LEU A 307 7.43 -18.25 8.24
N LYS A 308 6.80 -19.28 7.70
CA LYS A 308 6.77 -20.62 8.30
C LYS A 308 8.02 -21.38 7.85
N LYS A 309 8.92 -21.71 8.80
CA LYS A 309 10.05 -22.62 8.53
C LYS A 309 9.61 -24.05 8.75
N THR A 310 9.73 -24.88 7.73
CA THR A 310 9.50 -26.33 7.83
C THR A 310 10.80 -27.05 7.47
N PHE A 311 11.21 -27.97 8.30
CA PHE A 311 12.37 -28.82 8.05
C PHE A 311 11.92 -30.13 7.43
N VAL A 312 12.49 -30.48 6.30
CA VAL A 312 12.23 -31.74 5.60
C VAL A 312 13.50 -32.57 5.58
N LYS A 313 13.44 -33.77 6.10
CA LYS A 313 14.54 -34.75 5.99
C LYS A 313 14.37 -35.49 4.66
N LEU A 314 15.34 -35.36 3.78
CA LEU A 314 15.37 -36.08 2.51
C LEU A 314 16.38 -37.23 2.58
N ASN A 315 15.94 -38.43 2.22
CA ASN A 315 16.80 -39.58 1.98
C ASN A 315 17.00 -39.71 0.47
N LEU A 316 18.20 -39.43 0.02
CA LEU A 316 18.54 -39.42 -1.42
C LEU A 316 19.40 -40.65 -1.71
N LYS A 317 19.04 -41.38 -2.78
CA LYS A 317 19.89 -42.43 -3.37
C LYS A 317 20.44 -41.87 -4.68
N SER A 318 21.73 -41.74 -4.80
CA SER A 318 22.41 -41.29 -5.99
C SER A 318 23.61 -42.14 -6.30
N SER A 319 23.84 -42.40 -7.58
CA SER A 319 25.08 -43.03 -8.09
C SER A 319 26.26 -42.05 -8.19
N SER A 320 26.00 -40.73 -8.06
CA SER A 320 26.98 -39.64 -8.16
C SER A 320 27.16 -38.98 -6.79
N SER A 321 28.33 -38.32 -6.61
CA SER A 321 28.61 -37.60 -5.35
C SER A 321 27.71 -36.36 -5.25
N LEU A 322 26.89 -36.29 -4.20
CA LEU A 322 26.02 -35.14 -3.90
C LEU A 322 26.78 -33.99 -3.19
N SER A 323 28.09 -34.06 -3.10
CA SER A 323 28.93 -33.03 -2.44
C SER A 323 29.29 -31.86 -3.34
N GLU A 324 29.01 -31.95 -4.65
CA GLU A 324 29.32 -30.87 -5.59
C GLU A 324 28.25 -29.76 -5.56
N PRO A 325 28.64 -28.46 -5.50
CA PRO A 325 27.71 -27.34 -5.43
C PRO A 325 26.69 -27.31 -6.58
N ALA A 326 27.10 -27.69 -7.78
CA ALA A 326 26.24 -27.75 -8.97
C ALA A 326 25.13 -28.80 -8.83
N MET A 327 25.43 -29.97 -8.28
CA MET A 327 24.46 -31.04 -8.02
C MET A 327 23.47 -30.63 -6.93
N ILE A 328 23.94 -29.94 -5.91
CA ILE A 328 23.09 -29.41 -4.81
C ILE A 328 22.10 -28.38 -5.37
N ALA A 329 22.56 -27.46 -6.21
CA ALA A 329 21.72 -26.45 -6.84
C ALA A 329 20.65 -27.08 -7.76
N GLN A 330 21.04 -28.07 -8.56
CA GLN A 330 20.14 -28.79 -9.47
C GLN A 330 19.05 -29.54 -8.69
N LEU A 331 19.42 -30.18 -7.58
CA LEU A 331 18.46 -30.90 -6.72
C LEU A 331 17.46 -29.95 -6.05
N LEU A 332 17.92 -28.78 -5.57
CA LEU A 332 17.03 -27.75 -5.01
C LEU A 332 16.05 -27.21 -6.07
N SER A 333 16.52 -27.01 -7.30
CA SER A 333 15.68 -26.58 -8.41
C SER A 333 14.59 -27.60 -8.75
N GLN A 334 14.96 -28.89 -8.86
CA GLN A 334 13.97 -29.96 -9.11
C GLN A 334 12.97 -30.12 -7.97
N LEU A 335 13.43 -29.97 -6.72
CA LEU A 335 12.56 -30.03 -5.57
C LEU A 335 11.58 -28.85 -5.52
N ARG A 336 12.05 -27.65 -5.91
CA ARG A 336 11.21 -26.46 -6.04
C ARG A 336 10.10 -26.70 -7.07
N SER A 337 10.45 -27.12 -8.30
CA SER A 337 9.46 -27.39 -9.35
C SER A 337 8.42 -28.42 -8.93
N ALA A 338 8.86 -29.53 -8.28
CA ALA A 338 7.94 -30.56 -7.81
C ALA A 338 7.01 -30.09 -6.68
N LEU A 339 7.40 -29.11 -5.89
CA LEU A 339 6.57 -28.52 -4.84
C LEU A 339 5.61 -27.47 -5.43
N GLU A 340 6.06 -26.69 -6.40
CA GLU A 340 5.23 -25.72 -7.15
C GLU A 340 4.09 -26.44 -7.88
N GLU A 341 4.35 -27.57 -8.54
CA GLU A 341 3.33 -28.43 -9.16
C GLU A 341 2.26 -28.95 -8.18
N ARG A 342 2.59 -29.01 -6.90
CA ARG A 342 1.67 -29.42 -5.81
C ARG A 342 0.99 -28.25 -5.10
N GLY A 343 1.12 -27.02 -5.64
CA GLY A 343 0.44 -25.83 -5.13
C GLY A 343 1.19 -25.11 -3.99
N PHE A 344 2.48 -25.41 -3.79
CA PHE A 344 3.32 -24.64 -2.86
C PHE A 344 4.04 -23.54 -3.65
N SER A 345 3.50 -22.33 -3.65
CA SER A 345 4.14 -21.12 -4.18
C SER A 345 4.94 -20.39 -3.10
N ASP A 346 5.83 -19.50 -3.51
CA ASP A 346 6.60 -18.57 -2.65
C ASP A 346 7.50 -19.24 -1.59
N MET A 347 8.19 -20.33 -1.97
CA MET A 347 9.10 -21.03 -1.08
C MET A 347 10.55 -20.68 -1.33
N THR A 348 11.30 -20.51 -0.25
CA THR A 348 12.77 -20.53 -0.28
C THR A 348 13.27 -21.85 0.26
N LEU A 349 13.98 -22.63 -0.57
CA LEU A 349 14.60 -23.90 -0.19
C LEU A 349 16.07 -23.67 0.11
N GLN A 350 16.50 -24.09 1.28
CA GLN A 350 17.91 -24.04 1.70
C GLN A 350 18.32 -25.34 2.38
N TRP A 351 19.56 -25.75 2.15
CA TRP A 351 20.16 -26.82 2.92
C TRP A 351 20.54 -26.31 4.31
N THR A 352 20.00 -26.94 5.36
CA THR A 352 20.42 -26.67 6.74
C THR A 352 21.66 -27.48 7.13
N GLN A 353 21.88 -28.62 6.47
CA GLN A 353 23.08 -29.44 6.58
C GLN A 353 23.41 -29.99 5.20
N PRO A 354 24.69 -29.94 4.77
CA PRO A 354 25.09 -30.55 3.51
C PRO A 354 24.87 -32.07 3.54
N PRO A 355 24.61 -32.71 2.40
CA PRO A 355 24.45 -34.16 2.34
C PRO A 355 25.70 -34.86 2.87
N LYS A 356 25.52 -35.74 3.88
CA LYS A 356 26.61 -36.58 4.39
C LYS A 356 26.61 -37.90 3.63
N LYS A 357 27.77 -38.35 3.18
CA LYS A 357 27.93 -39.66 2.58
C LYS A 357 27.79 -40.70 3.66
N GLU A 358 26.66 -41.40 3.75
CA GLU A 358 26.54 -42.62 4.53
C GLU A 358 27.25 -43.77 3.76
N VAL A 359 28.33 -44.24 4.28
CA VAL A 359 28.97 -45.46 3.77
C VAL A 359 28.10 -46.63 4.23
N MET A 360 27.37 -47.26 3.30
CA MET A 360 26.68 -48.53 3.61
C MET A 360 27.76 -49.51 4.05
N ARG A 361 27.75 -49.89 5.33
CA ARG A 361 28.44 -51.07 5.77
C ARG A 361 27.76 -52.26 5.09
N LYS A 362 28.52 -53.00 4.25
CA LYS A 362 28.10 -54.30 3.80
C LYS A 362 27.91 -55.16 5.06
N GLU A 363 26.67 -55.53 5.34
CA GLU A 363 26.43 -56.64 6.28
C GLU A 363 27.11 -57.88 5.72
N SER A 364 28.13 -58.33 6.41
CA SER A 364 28.77 -59.62 6.13
C SER A 364 27.70 -60.71 6.35
N SER A 365 27.40 -61.46 5.31
CA SER A 365 26.58 -62.68 5.40
C SER A 365 27.06 -63.55 6.58
N PRO A 366 26.13 -64.09 7.37
CA PRO A 366 26.53 -65.07 8.42
C PRO A 366 27.12 -66.31 7.74
N ALA A 367 28.32 -66.67 8.22
CA ALA A 367 29.01 -67.88 7.80
C ALA A 367 28.09 -69.11 8.03
N GLN A 368 27.85 -69.89 6.96
CA GLN A 368 27.21 -71.22 7.07
C GLN A 368 28.04 -72.07 7.96
N CYS A 369 27.52 -72.41 9.13
CA CYS A 369 28.02 -73.48 9.95
C CYS A 369 27.76 -74.81 9.24
N ALA A 370 28.83 -75.46 8.77
CA ALA A 370 28.80 -76.82 8.23
C ALA A 370 28.50 -77.77 9.35
N ALA A 371 27.41 -78.50 9.27
CA ALA A 371 27.09 -79.64 10.14
C ALA A 371 28.08 -80.79 9.88
N ARG A 372 28.91 -81.09 10.86
CA ARG A 372 29.65 -82.35 10.90
C ARG A 372 28.72 -83.46 11.43
N LYS A 373 28.46 -84.43 10.53
CA LYS A 373 27.89 -85.74 10.96
C LYS A 373 28.86 -86.46 11.85
N ARG A 374 28.38 -87.00 12.97
CA ARG A 374 28.58 -88.37 13.51
C ARG A 374 27.39 -88.75 14.37
#